data_ef519b949a89aa70fa8dddc923316e68
#
_entry.id   ef519b949a89aa70fa8dddc923316e68
#
_cell.length_a   1.000
_cell.length_b   1.000
_cell.length_c   1.000
_cell.angle_alpha   90.00
_cell.angle_beta   90.00
_cell.angle_gamma   90.00
#
_symmetry.space_group_name_H-M   'P 1'
#
loop_
_entity.id
_entity.type
_entity.pdbx_description
1 polymer ?
#
loop_
_entity_poly.entity_id
_entity_poly.type
_entity_poly.pdbx_seq_one_letter_code
_entity_poly.pdbx_strand_id
1 'polypeptide(L)'
;MPAPIYRIDTGLYEFCTVRQLEVLEAITKHKSMRGAARALGCNYSHAVQTLEAVKKKAALQGYSPDHDLTHKVAPGFTARGHSTLYKHGQAEPALQWVKTRADDSQRERIIRDAVSALMDDVPRTSPALCPPYTSSDLCNGFTLTDVHVGAYAWGRETGADWDLS
;
A
#
# COMPACT_ATOMS: atom_id res chain seq x y z
N MET A 1 -22.93 22.03 26.25
CA MET A 1 -21.67 21.30 26.41
C MET A 1 -20.62 21.98 25.57
N PRO A 2 -19.42 22.30 26.07
CA PRO A 2 -18.35 22.85 25.25
C PRO A 2 -17.96 21.81 24.16
N ALA A 3 -17.68 22.30 22.97
CA ALA A 3 -17.26 21.44 21.85
C ALA A 3 -15.95 20.71 22.21
N PRO A 4 -15.78 19.46 21.87
CA PRO A 4 -14.56 18.73 22.13
C PRO A 4 -13.38 19.44 21.47
N ILE A 5 -12.33 19.70 22.23
CA ILE A 5 -11.09 20.28 21.72
C ILE A 5 -10.33 19.13 21.06
N TYR A 6 -10.24 19.15 19.73
CA TYR A 6 -9.46 18.17 18.99
C TYR A 6 -7.96 18.48 19.10
N ARG A 7 -7.23 17.59 19.75
CA ARG A 7 -5.76 17.57 19.71
C ARG A 7 -5.34 16.49 18.71
N ILE A 8 -4.61 16.90 17.68
CA ILE A 8 -4.04 15.97 16.72
C ILE A 8 -2.59 15.75 17.09
N ASP A 9 -2.21 14.49 17.20
CA ASP A 9 -0.83 14.12 17.40
C ASP A 9 -0.02 14.40 16.11
N THR A 10 1.09 15.13 16.25
CA THR A 10 1.94 15.53 15.12
C THR A 10 2.61 14.37 14.41
N GLY A 11 2.79 13.23 15.09
CA GLY A 11 3.30 12.02 14.47
C GLY A 11 2.39 11.47 13.37
N LEU A 12 1.10 11.82 13.35
CA LEU A 12 0.18 11.45 12.27
C LEU A 12 0.52 12.14 10.94
N TYR A 13 1.24 13.26 10.96
CA TYR A 13 1.57 14.01 9.74
C TYR A 13 2.42 13.22 8.76
N GLU A 14 3.25 12.32 9.24
CA GLU A 14 4.08 11.45 8.40
C GLU A 14 3.27 10.47 7.53
N PHE A 15 2.02 10.20 7.91
CA PHE A 15 1.14 9.28 7.18
C PHE A 15 0.22 10.02 6.21
N CYS A 16 0.31 11.34 6.14
CA CYS A 16 -0.55 12.19 5.32
C CYS A 16 -0.06 12.31 3.88
N THR A 17 -1.00 12.42 2.95
CA THR A 17 -0.73 13.08 1.67
C THR A 17 -0.74 14.60 1.88
N VAL A 18 -0.21 15.37 0.92
CA VAL A 18 -0.17 16.84 1.01
C VAL A 18 -1.56 17.43 1.36
N ARG A 19 -2.61 16.97 0.68
CA ARG A 19 -3.97 17.45 0.93
C ARG A 19 -4.54 17.01 2.28
N GLN A 20 -4.17 15.83 2.75
CA GLN A 20 -4.56 15.37 4.09
C GLN A 20 -3.87 16.17 5.18
N LEU A 21 -2.61 16.54 4.94
CA LEU A 21 -1.83 17.36 5.87
C LEU A 21 -2.49 18.73 6.06
N GLU A 22 -2.90 19.40 4.99
CA GLU A 22 -3.63 20.67 5.04
C GLU A 22 -4.89 20.59 5.94
N VAL A 23 -5.63 19.48 5.83
CA VAL A 23 -6.82 19.25 6.66
C VAL A 23 -6.44 19.06 8.12
N LEU A 24 -5.42 18.27 8.44
CA LEU A 24 -4.97 18.03 9.80
C LEU A 24 -4.42 19.31 10.46
N GLU A 25 -3.65 20.10 9.72
CA GLU A 25 -3.15 21.40 10.16
C GLU A 25 -4.30 22.39 10.46
N ALA A 26 -5.30 22.43 9.58
CA ALA A 26 -6.48 23.26 9.81
C ALA A 26 -7.26 22.82 11.06
N ILE A 27 -7.40 21.52 11.32
CA ILE A 27 -8.04 21.00 12.54
C ILE A 27 -7.23 21.40 13.77
N THR A 28 -5.92 21.28 13.72
CA THR A 28 -5.02 21.68 14.82
C THR A 28 -5.11 23.17 15.10
N LYS A 29 -5.10 24.00 14.04
CA LYS A 29 -5.19 25.45 14.13
C LYS A 29 -6.52 25.92 14.71
N HIS A 30 -7.62 25.36 14.22
CA HIS A 30 -8.98 25.78 14.65
C HIS A 30 -9.50 25.01 15.86
N LYS A 31 -8.77 23.97 16.31
CA LYS A 31 -9.16 23.07 17.43
C LYS A 31 -10.59 22.51 17.30
N SER A 32 -11.09 22.46 16.06
CA SER A 32 -12.47 22.11 15.74
C SER A 32 -12.59 21.60 14.30
N MET A 33 -13.25 20.47 14.10
CA MET A 33 -13.56 19.92 12.77
C MET A 33 -14.42 20.88 11.94
N ARG A 34 -15.41 21.53 12.55
CA ARG A 34 -16.28 22.51 11.87
C ARG A 34 -15.51 23.77 11.48
N GLY A 35 -14.60 24.22 12.36
CA GLY A 35 -13.72 25.36 12.08
C GLY A 35 -12.78 25.09 10.92
N ALA A 36 -12.16 23.93 10.90
CA ALA A 36 -11.28 23.47 9.81
C ALA A 36 -12.05 23.35 8.48
N ALA A 37 -13.18 22.67 8.49
CA ALA A 37 -14.01 22.51 7.30
C ALA A 37 -14.43 23.85 6.68
N ARG A 38 -14.84 24.82 7.52
CA ARG A 38 -15.20 26.17 7.08
C ARG A 38 -14.00 26.92 6.51
N ALA A 39 -12.83 26.80 7.14
CA ALA A 39 -11.61 27.48 6.68
C ALA A 39 -11.11 26.94 5.35
N LEU A 40 -11.30 25.66 5.09
CA LEU A 40 -10.91 24.99 3.84
C LEU A 40 -12.01 24.97 2.77
N GLY A 41 -13.19 25.51 3.07
CA GLY A 41 -14.31 25.47 2.14
C GLY A 41 -14.83 24.07 1.83
N CYS A 42 -14.62 23.11 2.74
CA CYS A 42 -15.03 21.73 2.55
C CYS A 42 -16.16 21.31 3.49
N ASN A 43 -16.75 20.13 3.24
CA ASN A 43 -17.79 19.59 4.10
C ASN A 43 -17.19 19.05 5.42
N TYR A 44 -17.94 19.18 6.52
CA TYR A 44 -17.60 18.60 7.83
C TYR A 44 -17.28 17.11 7.74
N SER A 45 -18.09 16.34 7.01
CA SER A 45 -17.87 14.90 6.83
C SER A 45 -16.55 14.59 6.16
N HIS A 46 -16.11 15.45 5.23
CA HIS A 46 -14.81 15.28 4.56
C HIS A 46 -13.64 15.43 5.56
N ALA A 47 -13.69 16.42 6.44
CA ALA A 47 -12.65 16.61 7.45
C ALA A 47 -12.58 15.41 8.43
N VAL A 48 -13.74 14.89 8.84
CA VAL A 48 -13.82 13.70 9.70
C VAL A 48 -13.25 12.47 9.00
N GLN A 49 -13.72 12.17 7.78
CA GLN A 49 -13.26 11.01 7.00
C GLN A 49 -11.76 11.09 6.70
N THR A 50 -11.24 12.28 6.44
CA THR A 50 -9.81 12.49 6.22
C THR A 50 -9.00 12.12 7.46
N LEU A 51 -9.39 12.60 8.64
CA LEU A 51 -8.69 12.26 9.89
C LEU A 51 -8.77 10.75 10.19
N GLU A 52 -9.94 10.14 10.01
CA GLU A 52 -10.11 8.70 10.22
C GLU A 52 -9.28 7.87 9.24
N ALA A 53 -9.20 8.27 7.97
CA ALA A 53 -8.38 7.61 6.97
C ALA A 53 -6.88 7.68 7.32
N VAL A 54 -6.40 8.84 7.80
CA VAL A 54 -5.01 8.99 8.26
C VAL A 54 -4.76 8.15 9.51
N LYS A 55 -5.63 8.18 10.51
CA LYS A 55 -5.52 7.35 11.72
C LYS A 55 -5.49 5.86 11.37
N LYS A 56 -6.35 5.41 10.46
CA LYS A 56 -6.39 4.02 10.00
C LYS A 56 -5.08 3.62 9.29
N LYS A 57 -4.57 4.49 8.42
CA LYS A 57 -3.30 4.25 7.72
C LYS A 57 -2.12 4.19 8.69
N ALA A 58 -2.06 5.12 9.67
CA ALA A 58 -1.04 5.14 10.70
C ALA A 58 -1.10 3.89 11.59
N ALA A 59 -2.29 3.47 12.01
CA ALA A 59 -2.49 2.26 12.81
C ALA A 59 -2.01 0.99 12.09
N LEU A 60 -2.24 0.87 10.77
CA LEU A 60 -1.71 -0.23 9.97
C LEU A 60 -0.18 -0.25 9.95
N GLN A 61 0.46 0.91 10.09
CA GLN A 61 1.92 1.02 10.18
C GLN A 61 2.45 1.01 11.63
N GLY A 62 1.61 0.66 12.60
CA GLY A 62 1.99 0.55 13.99
C GLY A 62 1.97 1.86 14.77
N TYR A 63 1.31 2.89 14.24
CA TYR A 63 1.22 4.18 14.92
C TYR A 63 -0.24 4.53 15.28
N SER A 64 -0.58 4.45 16.53
CA SER A 64 -1.91 4.81 17.09
C SER A 64 -1.76 5.30 18.51
N PRO A 65 -1.41 6.60 18.71
CA PRO A 65 -1.16 7.16 20.04
C PRO A 65 -2.35 7.01 21.00
N ASP A 66 -3.57 7.06 20.48
CA ASP A 66 -4.80 6.86 21.27
C ASP A 66 -4.87 5.45 21.91
N HIS A 67 -4.01 4.51 21.47
CA HIS A 67 -3.94 3.13 21.97
C HIS A 67 -2.51 2.75 22.41
N ASP A 68 -1.71 3.72 22.82
CA ASP A 68 -0.31 3.56 23.26
C ASP A 68 0.62 2.87 22.24
N LEU A 69 0.22 2.86 20.96
CA LEU A 69 0.99 2.26 19.88
C LEU A 69 1.79 3.35 19.16
N THR A 70 3.06 3.48 19.50
CA THR A 70 3.93 4.59 19.04
C THR A 70 5.11 4.15 18.19
N HIS A 71 5.28 2.84 17.97
CA HIS A 71 6.40 2.27 17.23
C HIS A 71 5.95 1.81 15.85
N LYS A 72 6.61 2.31 14.82
CA LYS A 72 6.36 1.90 13.44
C LYS A 72 6.81 0.45 13.21
N VAL A 73 6.02 -0.28 12.44
CA VAL A 73 6.43 -1.61 11.97
C VAL A 73 7.45 -1.48 10.83
N ALA A 74 8.24 -2.52 10.64
CA ALA A 74 9.23 -2.55 9.57
C ALA A 74 8.57 -2.39 8.18
N PRO A 75 9.25 -1.76 7.20
CA PRO A 75 8.76 -1.66 5.83
C PRO A 75 8.41 -3.05 5.26
N GLY A 76 7.32 -3.13 4.51
CA GLY A 76 6.81 -4.40 3.96
C GLY A 76 5.92 -5.19 4.92
N PHE A 77 5.67 -4.67 6.11
CA PHE A 77 4.78 -5.27 7.08
C PHE A 77 3.68 -4.30 7.52
N THR A 78 2.53 -4.84 7.89
CA THR A 78 1.43 -4.11 8.51
C THR A 78 1.14 -4.64 9.90
N ALA A 79 0.77 -3.74 10.82
CA ALA A 79 0.31 -4.11 12.14
C ALA A 79 -1.07 -4.77 12.03
N ARG A 80 -1.22 -5.97 12.59
CA ARG A 80 -2.49 -6.70 12.66
C ARG A 80 -3.16 -6.57 14.02
N GLY A 81 -2.39 -6.32 15.03
CA GLY A 81 -2.86 -6.15 16.40
C GLY A 81 -1.69 -5.94 17.34
N HIS A 82 -1.99 -5.55 18.57
CA HIS A 82 -0.99 -5.40 19.61
C HIS A 82 -1.49 -6.00 20.91
N SER A 83 -0.57 -6.30 21.81
CA SER A 83 -0.85 -6.69 23.20
C SER A 83 0.04 -5.86 24.09
N THR A 84 -0.55 -5.20 25.08
CA THR A 84 0.17 -4.31 26.01
C THR A 84 0.05 -4.85 27.43
N LEU A 85 1.16 -4.94 28.10
CA LEU A 85 1.24 -5.31 29.53
C LEU A 85 1.50 -4.05 30.35
N TYR A 86 0.61 -3.76 31.30
CA TYR A 86 0.79 -2.71 32.28
C TYR A 86 1.16 -3.34 33.63
N LYS A 87 2.11 -2.76 34.33
CA LYS A 87 2.38 -3.14 35.72
C LYS A 87 1.40 -2.39 36.63
N HIS A 88 1.02 -3.06 37.72
CA HIS A 88 0.12 -2.48 38.70
C HIS A 88 0.66 -1.11 39.21
N GLY A 89 -0.17 -0.08 39.14
CA GLY A 89 0.18 1.28 39.57
C GLY A 89 1.00 2.12 38.56
N GLN A 90 1.29 1.61 37.37
CA GLN A 90 1.97 2.36 36.31
C GLN A 90 0.99 2.69 35.18
N ALA A 91 1.01 3.96 34.73
CA ALA A 91 0.21 4.41 33.60
C ALA A 91 0.88 4.07 32.24
N GLU A 92 2.19 3.89 32.24
CA GLU A 92 2.97 3.57 31.04
C GLU A 92 3.05 2.05 30.79
N PRO A 93 3.03 1.63 29.52
CA PRO A 93 3.19 0.24 29.17
C PRO A 93 4.54 -0.31 29.62
N ALA A 94 4.53 -1.43 30.35
CA ALA A 94 5.76 -2.11 30.74
C ALA A 94 6.38 -2.91 29.58
N LEU A 95 5.53 -3.46 28.73
CA LEU A 95 5.92 -4.23 27.55
C LEU A 95 4.79 -4.23 26.52
N GLN A 96 5.15 -4.14 25.25
CA GLN A 96 4.20 -4.15 24.14
C GLN A 96 4.68 -5.09 23.03
N TRP A 97 3.80 -5.96 22.56
CA TRP A 97 4.02 -6.80 21.39
C TRP A 97 3.14 -6.33 20.24
N VAL A 98 3.74 -6.05 19.10
CA VAL A 98 3.02 -5.73 17.88
C VAL A 98 3.02 -6.98 16.99
N LYS A 99 1.83 -7.49 16.70
CA LYS A 99 1.65 -8.58 15.74
C LYS A 99 1.62 -8.00 14.34
N THR A 100 2.53 -8.44 13.49
CA THR A 100 2.64 -7.97 12.11
C THR A 100 2.32 -9.08 11.13
N ARG A 101 1.96 -8.70 9.90
CA ARG A 101 1.92 -9.57 8.75
C ARG A 101 2.56 -8.85 7.56
N ALA A 102 2.99 -9.61 6.55
CA ALA A 102 3.47 -9.05 5.31
C ALA A 102 2.38 -8.18 4.65
N ASP A 103 2.78 -7.05 4.08
CA ASP A 103 1.91 -6.18 3.28
C ASP A 103 1.83 -6.72 1.85
N ASP A 104 0.83 -7.55 1.60
CA ASP A 104 0.61 -8.16 0.28
C ASP A 104 0.41 -7.10 -0.81
N SER A 105 -0.20 -5.96 -0.48
CA SER A 105 -0.42 -4.86 -1.42
C SER A 105 0.90 -4.19 -1.83
N GLN A 106 1.82 -4.03 -0.90
CA GLN A 106 3.15 -3.49 -1.20
C GLN A 106 3.96 -4.49 -2.01
N ARG A 107 3.89 -5.78 -1.67
CA ARG A 107 4.56 -6.85 -2.42
C ARG A 107 4.06 -6.92 -3.86
N GLU A 108 2.75 -6.87 -4.06
CA GLU A 108 2.14 -6.84 -5.40
C GLU A 108 2.61 -5.63 -6.22
N ARG A 109 2.70 -4.46 -5.58
CA ARG A 109 3.18 -3.24 -6.23
C ARG A 109 4.63 -3.39 -6.68
N ILE A 110 5.51 -3.89 -5.81
CA ILE A 110 6.93 -4.13 -6.13
C ILE A 110 7.06 -5.09 -7.31
N ILE A 111 6.28 -6.17 -7.33
CA ILE A 111 6.30 -7.14 -8.44
C ILE A 111 5.81 -6.46 -9.73
N ARG A 112 4.73 -5.69 -9.66
CA ARG A 112 4.19 -4.97 -10.83
C ARG A 112 5.18 -3.96 -11.39
N ASP A 113 5.83 -3.20 -10.51
CA ASP A 113 6.84 -2.20 -10.91
C ASP A 113 8.06 -2.88 -11.54
N ALA A 114 8.51 -4.02 -10.99
CA ALA A 114 9.60 -4.81 -11.56
C ALA A 114 9.24 -5.38 -12.94
N VAL A 115 8.04 -5.94 -13.10
CA VAL A 115 7.55 -6.44 -14.39
C VAL A 115 7.43 -5.31 -15.40
N SER A 116 6.92 -4.13 -14.99
CA SER A 116 6.83 -2.96 -15.87
C SER A 116 8.21 -2.51 -16.35
N ALA A 117 9.20 -2.44 -15.45
CA ALA A 117 10.57 -2.07 -15.80
C ALA A 117 11.20 -3.07 -16.78
N LEU A 118 10.98 -4.38 -16.59
CA LEU A 118 11.45 -5.40 -17.51
C LEU A 118 10.78 -5.29 -18.89
N MET A 119 9.48 -4.93 -18.93
CA MET A 119 8.76 -4.76 -20.21
C MET A 119 9.19 -3.51 -20.96
N ASP A 120 9.65 -2.47 -20.27
CA ASP A 120 10.14 -1.25 -20.91
C ASP A 120 11.47 -1.49 -21.68
N ASP A 121 12.27 -2.44 -21.24
CA ASP A 121 13.53 -2.84 -21.87
C ASP A 121 13.32 -3.79 -23.09
N VAL A 122 12.13 -4.36 -23.24
CA VAL A 122 11.83 -5.25 -24.37
C VAL A 122 11.54 -4.42 -25.63
N PRO A 123 12.38 -4.50 -26.68
CA PRO A 123 12.13 -3.78 -27.91
C PRO A 123 10.80 -4.23 -28.54
N ARG A 124 9.95 -3.26 -28.82
CA ARG A 124 8.69 -3.55 -29.52
C ARG A 124 9.01 -3.99 -30.94
N THR A 125 8.64 -5.21 -31.27
CA THR A 125 8.68 -5.68 -32.65
C THR A 125 7.74 -4.86 -33.53
N SER A 126 8.18 -4.54 -34.75
CA SER A 126 7.30 -3.93 -35.73
C SER A 126 6.09 -4.83 -35.98
N PRO A 127 4.89 -4.28 -36.12
CA PRO A 127 3.73 -5.08 -36.46
C PRO A 127 4.00 -5.91 -37.70
N ALA A 128 3.66 -7.20 -37.68
CA ALA A 128 3.75 -8.05 -38.86
C ALA A 128 2.87 -7.43 -39.97
N LEU A 129 3.41 -7.41 -41.19
CA LEU A 129 2.62 -6.95 -42.31
C LEU A 129 1.39 -7.85 -42.47
N CYS A 130 0.24 -7.23 -42.62
CA CYS A 130 -0.98 -7.96 -42.88
C CYS A 130 -0.82 -8.76 -44.19
N PRO A 131 -1.09 -10.07 -44.21
CA PRO A 131 -1.01 -10.83 -45.41
C PRO A 131 -1.95 -10.30 -46.49
N PRO A 132 -1.55 -10.28 -47.78
CA PRO A 132 -2.35 -9.69 -48.85
C PRO A 132 -3.66 -10.45 -49.11
N TYR A 133 -3.77 -11.65 -48.57
CA TYR A 133 -4.97 -12.48 -48.69
C TYR A 133 -5.39 -12.96 -47.29
N THR A 134 -6.63 -12.72 -46.94
CA THR A 134 -7.26 -13.24 -45.74
C THR A 134 -8.58 -13.94 -46.12
N SER A 135 -8.80 -15.14 -45.57
CA SER A 135 -10.10 -15.80 -45.65
C SER A 135 -10.95 -15.32 -44.49
N SER A 136 -12.02 -14.61 -44.77
CA SER A 136 -12.92 -14.05 -43.77
C SER A 136 -13.73 -15.09 -42.98
N ASP A 137 -13.76 -16.32 -43.48
CA ASP A 137 -14.45 -17.48 -42.94
C ASP A 137 -13.53 -18.38 -42.08
N LEU A 138 -12.24 -18.06 -41.99
CA LEU A 138 -11.28 -18.82 -41.23
C LEU A 138 -10.75 -18.01 -40.05
N CYS A 139 -10.53 -18.68 -38.93
CA CYS A 139 -9.89 -18.14 -37.74
C CYS A 139 -8.67 -18.98 -37.37
N ASN A 140 -7.52 -18.34 -37.20
CA ASN A 140 -6.34 -18.98 -36.66
C ASN A 140 -6.34 -18.87 -35.14
N GLY A 141 -6.36 -20.01 -34.47
CA GLY A 141 -6.22 -20.10 -33.00
C GLY A 141 -4.83 -20.64 -32.65
N PHE A 142 -4.11 -19.92 -31.82
CA PHE A 142 -2.87 -20.37 -31.20
C PHE A 142 -3.13 -20.71 -29.75
N THR A 143 -2.92 -21.98 -29.38
CA THR A 143 -3.00 -22.39 -27.99
C THR A 143 -1.57 -22.43 -27.43
N LEU A 144 -1.29 -21.56 -26.48
CA LEU A 144 -0.05 -21.57 -25.71
C LEU A 144 -0.32 -22.38 -24.43
N THR A 145 0.17 -23.62 -24.41
CA THR A 145 0.11 -24.48 -23.24
C THR A 145 1.53 -24.67 -22.70
N ASP A 146 1.66 -24.67 -21.38
CA ASP A 146 2.89 -25.06 -20.70
C ASP A 146 4.11 -24.21 -21.10
N VAL A 147 3.93 -22.90 -21.13
CA VAL A 147 5.00 -21.97 -21.48
C VAL A 147 5.98 -21.85 -20.31
N HIS A 148 7.12 -22.49 -20.42
CA HIS A 148 8.20 -22.44 -19.43
C HIS A 148 9.10 -21.21 -19.63
N VAL A 149 8.58 -20.02 -19.37
CA VAL A 149 9.36 -18.79 -19.46
C VAL A 149 10.41 -18.75 -18.34
N GLY A 150 11.69 -18.71 -18.72
CA GLY A 150 12.80 -18.69 -17.78
C GLY A 150 13.12 -20.05 -17.14
N ALA A 151 12.50 -21.14 -17.63
CA ALA A 151 12.90 -22.48 -17.23
C ALA A 151 14.24 -22.86 -17.88
N TYR A 152 15.11 -23.44 -17.07
CA TYR A 152 16.37 -24.02 -17.51
C TYR A 152 16.39 -25.50 -17.14
N ALA A 153 16.65 -26.35 -18.11
CA ALA A 153 16.80 -27.78 -17.89
C ALA A 153 18.26 -28.18 -18.12
N TRP A 154 18.91 -28.69 -17.08
CA TRP A 154 20.30 -29.11 -17.17
C TRP A 154 20.40 -30.57 -17.61
N GLY A 155 21.12 -30.81 -18.71
CA GLY A 155 21.20 -32.10 -19.36
C GLY A 155 21.71 -33.24 -18.48
N ARG A 156 22.48 -32.96 -17.44
CA ARG A 156 22.89 -33.98 -16.45
C ARG A 156 21.73 -34.58 -15.66
N GLU A 157 20.68 -33.81 -15.45
CA GLU A 157 19.51 -34.24 -14.67
C GLU A 157 18.38 -34.71 -15.60
N THR A 158 18.22 -34.07 -16.76
CA THR A 158 17.07 -34.28 -17.65
C THR A 158 17.40 -35.06 -18.89
N GLY A 159 18.71 -35.34 -19.16
CA GLY A 159 19.17 -36.03 -20.33
C GLY A 159 19.41 -35.18 -21.59
N ALA A 160 18.91 -33.94 -21.57
CA ALA A 160 19.14 -32.92 -22.61
C ALA A 160 19.06 -31.53 -22.04
N ASP A 161 19.95 -30.64 -22.48
CA ASP A 161 19.88 -29.24 -22.15
C ASP A 161 18.69 -28.59 -22.86
N TRP A 162 17.95 -27.79 -22.14
CA TRP A 162 16.90 -26.93 -22.68
C TRP A 162 17.11 -25.51 -22.16
N ASP A 163 17.32 -24.58 -23.07
CA ASP A 163 17.56 -23.17 -22.77
C ASP A 163 16.79 -22.31 -23.78
N LEU A 164 16.43 -21.12 -23.34
CA LEU A 164 15.87 -20.05 -24.16
C LEU A 164 17.04 -19.23 -24.75
N SER A 165 17.84 -19.85 -25.63
CA SER A 165 18.88 -19.12 -26.35
C SER A 165 18.32 -18.42 -27.60
#